data_f15f58a01cea35d67bb47cc278e4aa40
#
_entry.id   f15f58a01cea35d67bb47cc278e4aa40
#
_cell.length_a   1.000
_cell.length_b   1.000
_cell.length_c   1.000
_cell.angle_alpha   90.00
_cell.angle_beta   90.00
_cell.angle_gamma   90.00
#
_symmetry.space_group_name_H-M   'P 1'
#
loop_
_entity.id
_entity.type
_entity.pdbx_description
1 polymer ?
#
loop_
_entity_poly.entity_id
_entity_poly.type
_entity_poly.pdbx_seq_one_letter_code
_entity_poly.pdbx_strand_id
1 'polypeptide(L)'
;MQRRTLMKAAMTAMALTSLQAAAGFAENTVLKIGFVGVTSGPAAAWGISNQRSMEARAAWINETGGYTIGGTTYDIEIVSFDDQKDPKRAIAGMEKMAQ
;
A
#
# COMPACT_ATOMS: atom_id res chain seq x y z
N MET A 1 -11.91 -42.19 -29.66
CA MET A 1 -12.15 -42.20 -28.21
C MET A 1 -11.00 -41.65 -27.38
N GLN A 2 -9.76 -41.96 -27.69
CA GLN A 2 -8.60 -41.45 -26.91
C GLN A 2 -8.40 -39.93 -27.01
N ARG A 3 -8.73 -39.28 -28.11
CA ARG A 3 -8.62 -37.82 -28.27
C ARG A 3 -9.60 -37.04 -27.39
N ARG A 4 -10.80 -37.54 -27.12
CA ARG A 4 -11.80 -36.90 -26.25
C ARG A 4 -11.43 -36.97 -24.80
N THR A 5 -10.79 -38.04 -24.34
CA THR A 5 -10.35 -38.24 -22.97
C THR A 5 -9.13 -37.32 -22.64
N LEU A 6 -8.21 -37.17 -23.62
CA LEU A 6 -7.05 -36.25 -23.51
C LEU A 6 -7.47 -34.78 -23.45
N MET A 7 -8.48 -34.36 -24.23
CA MET A 7 -9.00 -33.01 -24.16
C MET A 7 -9.68 -32.67 -22.82
N LYS A 8 -10.42 -33.62 -22.23
CA LYS A 8 -11.05 -33.44 -20.92
C LYS A 8 -10.01 -33.31 -19.79
N ALA A 9 -8.94 -34.08 -19.83
CA ALA A 9 -7.85 -34.02 -18.87
C ALA A 9 -7.07 -32.68 -18.98
N ALA A 10 -6.84 -32.17 -20.20
CA ALA A 10 -6.17 -30.90 -20.42
C ALA A 10 -6.99 -29.70 -19.92
N MET A 11 -8.31 -29.71 -20.10
CA MET A 11 -9.20 -28.66 -19.57
C MET A 11 -9.24 -28.62 -18.04
N THR A 12 -9.20 -29.80 -17.38
CA THR A 12 -9.20 -29.89 -15.92
C THR A 12 -7.89 -29.36 -15.33
N ALA A 13 -6.77 -29.64 -15.98
CA ALA A 13 -5.45 -29.12 -15.57
C ALA A 13 -5.34 -27.61 -15.70
N MET A 14 -5.90 -27.01 -16.76
CA MET A 14 -5.94 -25.56 -16.94
C MET A 14 -6.79 -24.84 -15.89
N ALA A 15 -7.91 -25.41 -15.48
CA ALA A 15 -8.76 -24.85 -14.43
C ALA A 15 -8.08 -24.81 -13.06
N LEU A 16 -7.31 -25.83 -12.72
CA LEU A 16 -6.52 -25.91 -11.49
C LEU A 16 -5.37 -24.89 -11.47
N THR A 17 -4.73 -24.64 -12.62
CA THR A 17 -3.64 -23.68 -12.71
C THR A 17 -4.14 -22.23 -12.58
N SER A 18 -5.31 -21.91 -13.10
CA SER A 18 -5.90 -20.58 -12.95
C SER A 18 -6.35 -20.28 -11.53
N LEU A 19 -6.82 -21.27 -10.75
CA LEU A 19 -7.16 -21.13 -9.34
C LEU A 19 -5.92 -20.86 -8.46
N GLN A 20 -4.80 -21.50 -8.74
CA GLN A 20 -3.55 -21.25 -8.02
C GLN A 20 -2.97 -19.86 -8.32
N ALA A 21 -3.05 -19.38 -9.57
CA ALA A 21 -2.62 -18.05 -9.93
C ALA A 21 -3.47 -16.97 -9.27
N ALA A 22 -4.79 -17.15 -9.16
CA ALA A 22 -5.69 -16.23 -8.46
C ALA A 22 -5.39 -16.16 -6.94
N ALA A 23 -5.03 -17.25 -6.29
CA ALA A 23 -4.65 -17.28 -4.88
C ALA A 23 -3.32 -16.56 -4.59
N GLY A 24 -2.39 -16.48 -5.58
CA GLY A 24 -1.10 -15.77 -5.47
C GLY A 24 -1.21 -14.25 -5.53
N PHE A 25 -2.40 -13.69 -5.87
CA PHE A 25 -2.65 -12.25 -5.99
C PHE A 25 -3.56 -11.72 -4.87
N ALA A 26 -3.58 -12.36 -3.70
CA ALA A 26 -4.30 -11.86 -2.55
C ALA A 26 -3.73 -10.51 -2.12
N GLU A 27 -4.60 -9.50 -1.98
CA GLU A 27 -4.22 -8.17 -1.55
C GLU A 27 -3.68 -8.17 -0.12
N ASN A 28 -2.60 -7.40 0.10
CA ASN A 28 -2.09 -7.16 1.44
C ASN A 28 -3.04 -6.23 2.22
N THR A 29 -3.01 -6.35 3.54
CA THR A 29 -3.68 -5.38 4.41
C THR A 29 -2.99 -4.03 4.31
N VAL A 30 -3.76 -2.94 4.32
CA VAL A 30 -3.21 -1.58 4.25
C VAL A 30 -2.84 -1.07 5.65
N LEU A 31 -1.59 -0.62 5.80
CA LEU A 31 -1.11 0.10 6.98
C LEU A 31 -0.99 1.58 6.63
N LYS A 32 -1.79 2.42 7.26
CA LYS A 32 -1.76 3.87 7.07
C LYS A 32 -0.74 4.48 8.01
N ILE A 33 0.18 5.29 7.45
CA ILE A 33 1.18 6.04 8.20
C ILE A 33 0.89 7.52 8.00
N GLY A 34 0.66 8.24 9.10
CA GLY A 34 0.37 9.66 9.07
C GLY A 34 1.61 10.53 8.94
N PHE A 35 1.54 11.55 8.11
CA PHE A 35 2.53 12.62 8.00
C PHE A 35 1.86 13.96 8.28
N VAL A 36 2.34 14.64 9.31
CA VAL A 36 1.92 16.01 9.62
C VAL A 36 3.11 16.92 9.41
N GLY A 37 2.98 17.86 8.49
CA GLY A 37 4.06 18.77 8.16
C GLY A 37 3.60 19.92 7.28
N VAL A 38 4.49 20.89 7.05
CA VAL A 38 4.20 22.07 6.26
C VAL A 38 4.34 21.77 4.77
N THR A 39 3.23 21.79 4.03
CA THR A 39 3.21 21.54 2.58
C THR A 39 2.66 22.72 1.77
N SER A 40 2.41 23.84 2.41
CA SER A 40 2.01 25.10 1.79
C SER A 40 2.74 26.29 2.40
N GLY A 41 2.73 27.44 1.69
CA GLY A 41 3.38 28.65 2.15
C GLY A 41 4.91 28.67 1.99
N PRO A 42 5.61 29.66 2.62
CA PRO A 42 7.05 29.87 2.42
C PRO A 42 7.95 28.71 2.85
N ALA A 43 7.52 27.90 3.83
CA ALA A 43 8.30 26.76 4.31
C ALA A 43 7.92 25.43 3.65
N ALA A 44 7.07 25.46 2.63
CA ALA A 44 6.52 24.24 1.99
C ALA A 44 7.58 23.27 1.46
N ALA A 45 8.72 23.78 1.00
CA ALA A 45 9.78 22.94 0.45
C ALA A 45 10.27 21.86 1.43
N TRP A 46 10.33 22.17 2.71
CA TRP A 46 10.74 21.24 3.75
C TRP A 46 9.75 20.08 3.90
N GLY A 47 8.46 20.39 4.04
CA GLY A 47 7.40 19.41 4.21
C GLY A 47 7.17 18.57 2.95
N ILE A 48 7.16 19.20 1.78
CA ILE A 48 6.99 18.51 0.49
C ILE A 48 8.14 17.53 0.24
N SER A 49 9.37 17.90 0.55
CA SER A 49 10.53 17.03 0.40
C SER A 49 10.40 15.78 1.30
N ASN A 50 10.02 15.97 2.55
CA ASN A 50 9.81 14.86 3.49
C ASN A 50 8.65 13.96 3.05
N GLN A 51 7.52 14.56 2.65
CA GLN A 51 6.35 13.82 2.17
C GLN A 51 6.71 12.94 0.96
N ARG A 52 7.38 13.50 -0.02
CA ARG A 52 7.81 12.76 -1.22
C ARG A 52 8.77 11.61 -0.89
N SER A 53 9.67 11.83 0.06
CA SER A 53 10.59 10.77 0.53
C SER A 53 9.84 9.62 1.18
N MET A 54 8.84 9.91 2.01
CA MET A 54 7.98 8.90 2.63
C MET A 54 7.15 8.14 1.58
N GLU A 55 6.56 8.85 0.64
CA GLU A 55 5.77 8.25 -0.44
C GLU A 55 6.62 7.35 -1.34
N ALA A 56 7.84 7.79 -1.69
CA ALA A 56 8.76 7.00 -2.48
C ALA A 56 9.19 5.71 -1.76
N ARG A 57 9.45 5.81 -0.46
CA ARG A 57 9.79 4.64 0.36
C ARG A 57 8.60 3.67 0.47
N ALA A 58 7.41 4.18 0.68
CA ALA A 58 6.19 3.37 0.72
C ALA A 58 5.95 2.65 -0.61
N ALA A 59 6.10 3.35 -1.73
CA ALA A 59 5.97 2.76 -3.06
C ALA A 59 6.98 1.62 -3.27
N TRP A 60 8.23 1.82 -2.88
CA TRP A 60 9.26 0.78 -2.98
C TRP A 60 8.92 -0.44 -2.12
N ILE A 61 8.47 -0.25 -0.89
CA ILE A 61 8.02 -1.35 -0.01
C ILE A 61 6.88 -2.12 -0.66
N ASN A 62 5.88 -1.42 -1.18
CA ASN A 62 4.70 -2.04 -1.80
C ASN A 62 5.06 -2.84 -3.06
N GLU A 63 5.95 -2.30 -3.90
CA GLU A 63 6.43 -2.96 -5.13
C GLU A 63 7.27 -4.20 -4.82
N THR A 64 7.94 -4.23 -3.68
CA THR A 64 8.80 -5.36 -3.27
C THR A 64 8.09 -6.38 -2.39
N GLY A 65 6.76 -6.35 -2.33
CA GLY A 65 5.94 -7.37 -1.67
C GLY A 65 5.30 -6.95 -0.36
N GLY A 66 5.51 -5.70 0.09
CA GLY A 66 4.93 -5.18 1.32
C GLY A 66 5.87 -5.32 2.53
N TYR A 67 5.37 -4.91 3.69
CA TYR A 67 6.08 -4.94 4.96
C TYR A 67 5.43 -5.91 5.93
N THR A 68 6.17 -6.89 6.41
CA THR A 68 5.64 -7.95 7.29
C THR A 68 5.91 -7.63 8.76
N ILE A 69 4.85 -7.58 9.55
CA ILE A 69 4.88 -7.37 10.99
C ILE A 69 4.03 -8.45 11.66
N GLY A 70 4.61 -9.22 12.56
CA GLY A 70 3.88 -10.24 13.32
C GLY A 70 3.16 -11.28 12.45
N GLY A 71 3.74 -11.66 11.31
CA GLY A 71 3.17 -12.62 10.38
C GLY A 71 2.12 -12.05 9.41
N THR A 72 1.80 -10.75 9.49
CA THR A 72 0.90 -10.07 8.55
C THR A 72 1.70 -9.17 7.62
N THR A 73 1.41 -9.24 6.32
CA THR A 73 2.05 -8.40 5.31
C THR A 73 1.15 -7.21 4.97
N TYR A 74 1.74 -6.03 5.00
CA TYR A 74 1.04 -4.76 4.78
C TYR A 74 1.56 -4.03 3.56
N ASP A 75 0.65 -3.41 2.82
CA ASP A 75 0.97 -2.30 1.93
C ASP A 75 0.94 -1.01 2.73
N ILE A 76 1.85 -0.10 2.43
CA ILE A 76 1.96 1.18 3.14
C ILE A 76 1.22 2.27 2.37
N GLU A 77 0.36 3.01 3.06
CA GLU A 77 -0.30 4.21 2.56
C GLU A 77 0.10 5.41 3.41
N ILE A 78 0.62 6.45 2.77
CA ILE A 78 0.96 7.70 3.46
C ILE A 78 -0.26 8.62 3.45
N VAL A 79 -0.71 9.03 4.63
CA VAL A 79 -1.80 10.00 4.81
C VAL A 79 -1.19 11.30 5.28
N SER A 80 -1.32 12.35 4.49
CA SER A 80 -0.67 13.64 4.73
C SER A 80 -1.65 14.68 5.24
N PHE A 81 -1.18 15.52 6.15
CA PHE A 81 -1.90 16.68 6.65
C PHE A 81 -0.98 17.91 6.64
N ASP A 82 -1.42 18.97 5.98
CA ASP A 82 -0.70 20.24 5.94
C ASP A 82 -0.99 21.05 7.20
N ASP A 83 -0.01 21.22 8.07
CA ASP A 83 -0.13 22.00 9.30
C ASP A 83 0.11 23.51 9.08
N GLN A 84 0.52 23.93 7.90
CA GLN A 84 0.82 25.32 7.54
C GLN A 84 1.81 26.00 8.50
N LYS A 85 2.69 25.21 9.15
CA LYS A 85 3.63 25.67 10.16
C LYS A 85 2.92 26.29 11.40
N ASP A 86 1.71 25.83 11.67
CA ASP A 86 0.89 26.27 12.81
C ASP A 86 0.76 25.12 13.83
N PRO A 87 1.24 25.31 15.08
CA PRO A 87 1.16 24.27 16.11
C PRO A 87 -0.27 23.78 16.40
N LYS A 88 -1.26 24.64 16.36
CA LYS A 88 -2.66 24.26 16.58
C LYS A 88 -3.18 23.35 15.47
N ARG A 89 -2.81 23.64 14.21
CA ARG A 89 -3.17 22.81 13.09
C ARG A 89 -2.45 21.45 13.12
N ALA A 90 -1.21 21.43 13.58
CA ALA A 90 -0.46 20.19 13.74
C ALA A 90 -1.14 19.27 14.76
N ILE A 91 -1.57 19.81 15.89
CA ILE A 91 -2.33 19.06 16.92
C ILE A 91 -3.64 18.53 16.33
N ALA A 92 -4.41 19.37 15.64
CA ALA A 92 -5.66 18.95 14.99
C ALA A 92 -5.44 17.84 13.97
N GLY A 93 -4.36 17.90 13.19
CA GLY A 93 -3.99 16.86 12.23
C GLY A 93 -3.67 15.53 12.91
N MET A 94 -2.92 15.56 13.99
CA MET A 94 -2.60 14.37 14.77
C MET A 94 -3.85 13.73 15.37
N GLU A 95 -4.74 14.52 15.93
CA GLU A 95 -6.02 14.03 16.49
C GLU A 95 -6.90 13.40 15.42
N LYS A 96 -6.98 14.01 14.25
CA LYS A 96 -7.73 13.47 13.11
C LYS A 96 -7.17 12.12 12.66
N MET A 97 -5.86 11.97 12.60
CA MET A 97 -5.21 10.72 12.17
C MET A 97 -5.32 9.61 13.21
N ALA A 98 -5.48 9.95 14.48
CA ALA A 98 -5.63 8.98 15.57
C ALA A 98 -7.03 8.34 15.62
N GLN A 99 -7.97 8.86 14.87
CA GLN A 99 -9.31 8.29 14.73
C GLN A 99 -9.30 7.21 13.62
#